data_b5073864291ea28702ab560c20aa0091
#
_entry.id   b5073864291ea28702ab560c20aa0091
#
_cell.length_a   1.000
_cell.length_b   1.000
_cell.length_c   1.000
_cell.angle_alpha   90.00
_cell.angle_beta   90.00
_cell.angle_gamma   90.00
#
_symmetry.space_group_name_H-M   'P 1'
#
loop_
_entity.id
_entity.type
_entity.pdbx_description
1 polymer ?
#
loop_
_entity_poly.entity_id
_entity_poly.type
_entity_poly.pdbx_seq_one_letter_code
_entity_poly.pdbx_strand_id
1 'polypeptide(L)'
;MKKPVLVIMAAGMGSRYGGLKQIDPVDAKGRIIMDFSIFDAKRAGFEKVIFIIKKEQEDLFREAVGDRVSEYMEVSYAYQEINNIPAGFQVPEGRVKPWGTAHAVYSCKDMIDGPFAVINADDYYGREAFQLIYDYLNSHEDDDKFRYTMVGYKLCNTVTENGYVSRGVCEMNEAGELIGIRERTRIEHHENGIAFTEDDGATWTHLDDDTTVSMNMWGFSKSILDEIEKGFPAFLEKGLKENPMKCEYYLPGVVSDLLGENRATVAVLKSADKWYGVTYKEDKPVVVAAMKRMKEEGLYPKNLWEK
;
A
#
# COMPACT_ATOMS: atom_id res chain seq x y z
N MET A 1 -2.44 20.55 -14.37
CA MET A 1 -2.44 19.12 -13.94
C MET A 1 -3.78 18.71 -13.37
N LYS A 2 -4.20 17.45 -13.52
CA LYS A 2 -5.35 16.89 -12.80
C LYS A 2 -4.94 16.64 -11.35
N LYS A 3 -5.88 16.81 -10.42
CA LYS A 3 -5.61 16.54 -9.00
C LYS A 3 -5.32 15.05 -8.77
N PRO A 4 -4.36 14.71 -7.91
CA PRO A 4 -4.08 13.32 -7.55
C PRO A 4 -5.28 12.61 -6.94
N VAL A 5 -5.45 11.34 -7.27
CA VAL A 5 -6.48 10.45 -6.72
C VAL A 5 -5.84 9.50 -5.70
N LEU A 6 -6.54 9.23 -4.60
CA LEU A 6 -6.12 8.19 -3.65
C LEU A 6 -6.75 6.85 -4.05
N VAL A 7 -5.93 5.81 -4.15
CA VAL A 7 -6.36 4.42 -4.38
C VAL A 7 -6.03 3.59 -3.15
N ILE A 8 -7.02 2.91 -2.59
CA ILE A 8 -6.86 2.08 -1.39
C ILE A 8 -7.14 0.62 -1.72
N MET A 9 -6.13 -0.23 -1.56
CA MET A 9 -6.23 -1.67 -1.79
C MET A 9 -6.90 -2.35 -0.59
N ALA A 10 -8.18 -2.67 -0.71
CA ALA A 10 -9.01 -3.28 0.33
C ALA A 10 -9.58 -4.67 -0.05
N ALA A 11 -9.24 -5.22 -1.21
CA ALA A 11 -9.71 -6.53 -1.67
C ALA A 11 -9.04 -7.72 -0.94
N GLY A 12 -7.84 -7.50 -0.38
CA GLY A 12 -7.05 -8.48 0.37
C GLY A 12 -7.54 -8.64 1.81
N MET A 13 -8.75 -9.09 2.03
CA MET A 13 -9.28 -9.25 3.38
C MET A 13 -8.60 -10.39 4.11
N GLY A 14 -7.97 -10.03 5.23
CA GLY A 14 -7.14 -10.90 6.05
C GLY A 14 -7.76 -12.24 6.41
N SER A 15 -7.50 -13.25 5.59
CA SER A 15 -7.90 -14.64 5.83
C SER A 15 -7.39 -15.21 7.18
N ARG A 16 -6.40 -14.54 7.78
CA ARG A 16 -5.82 -14.92 9.09
C ARG A 16 -6.63 -14.45 10.30
N TYR A 17 -7.58 -13.53 10.14
CA TYR A 17 -8.28 -12.88 11.25
C TYR A 17 -9.70 -13.39 11.51
N GLY A 18 -10.23 -14.27 10.64
CA GLY A 18 -11.59 -14.83 10.77
C GLY A 18 -12.71 -13.82 10.55
N GLY A 19 -12.42 -12.64 9.96
CA GLY A 19 -13.37 -11.56 9.68
C GLY A 19 -12.72 -10.41 8.92
N LEU A 20 -13.47 -9.32 8.72
CA LEU A 20 -13.00 -8.09 8.09
C LEU A 20 -12.03 -7.33 9.01
N LYS A 21 -10.76 -7.74 9.07
CA LYS A 21 -9.69 -7.07 9.85
C LYS A 21 -9.64 -5.55 9.59
N GLN A 22 -9.95 -5.16 8.37
CA GLN A 22 -9.85 -3.77 7.91
C GLN A 22 -10.91 -2.83 8.50
N ILE A 23 -12.01 -3.38 9.05
CA ILE A 23 -13.07 -2.61 9.70
C ILE A 23 -13.07 -2.78 11.22
N ASP A 24 -12.01 -3.35 11.80
CA ASP A 24 -11.88 -3.48 13.25
C ASP A 24 -11.53 -2.12 13.89
N PRO A 25 -12.37 -1.58 14.80
CA PRO A 25 -12.17 -0.26 15.36
C PRO A 25 -10.86 -0.12 16.16
N VAL A 26 -10.20 1.03 15.97
CA VAL A 26 -8.97 1.41 16.68
C VAL A 26 -9.17 2.63 17.61
N ASP A 27 -10.40 3.13 17.73
CA ASP A 27 -10.74 4.16 18.70
C ASP A 27 -12.12 3.97 19.33
N ALA A 28 -12.40 4.74 20.40
CA ALA A 28 -13.66 4.68 21.14
C ALA A 28 -14.89 5.17 20.34
N LYS A 29 -14.70 5.79 19.18
CA LYS A 29 -15.76 6.28 18.28
C LYS A 29 -16.03 5.32 17.12
N GLY A 30 -15.43 4.12 17.16
CA GLY A 30 -15.60 3.12 16.11
C GLY A 30 -14.82 3.43 14.83
N ARG A 31 -13.79 4.30 14.87
CA ARG A 31 -12.95 4.59 13.71
C ARG A 31 -11.94 3.49 13.50
N ILE A 32 -11.71 3.14 12.24
CA ILE A 32 -10.74 2.14 11.80
C ILE A 32 -9.44 2.81 11.35
N ILE A 33 -8.37 2.06 11.15
CA ILE A 33 -7.06 2.60 10.70
C ILE A 33 -7.21 3.40 9.41
N MET A 34 -7.98 2.90 8.45
CA MET A 34 -8.21 3.55 7.16
C MET A 34 -8.84 4.95 7.30
N ASP A 35 -9.70 5.19 8.31
CA ASP A 35 -10.28 6.52 8.55
C ASP A 35 -9.20 7.59 8.77
N PHE A 36 -8.12 7.25 9.47
CA PHE A 36 -7.00 8.16 9.72
C PHE A 36 -6.21 8.42 8.44
N SER A 37 -5.93 7.38 7.65
CA SER A 37 -5.26 7.52 6.36
C SER A 37 -6.07 8.40 5.39
N ILE A 38 -7.39 8.21 5.30
CA ILE A 38 -8.28 9.03 4.46
C ILE A 38 -8.34 10.47 4.96
N PHE A 39 -8.38 10.66 6.29
CA PHE A 39 -8.37 12.00 6.89
C PHE A 39 -7.09 12.77 6.55
N ASP A 40 -5.93 12.13 6.66
CA ASP A 40 -4.65 12.75 6.30
C ASP A 40 -4.53 13.00 4.79
N ALA A 41 -5.00 12.09 3.96
CA ALA A 41 -5.06 12.29 2.51
C ALA A 41 -5.93 13.51 2.15
N LYS A 42 -7.13 13.63 2.75
CA LYS A 42 -7.99 14.81 2.55
C LYS A 42 -7.29 16.11 2.96
N ARG A 43 -6.58 16.12 4.10
CA ARG A 43 -5.81 17.29 4.57
C ARG A 43 -4.68 17.66 3.62
N ALA A 44 -4.02 16.67 3.00
CA ALA A 44 -2.98 16.87 2.01
C ALA A 44 -3.51 17.45 0.69
N GLY A 45 -4.81 17.29 0.40
CA GLY A 45 -5.46 17.84 -0.79
C GLY A 45 -6.12 16.83 -1.72
N PHE A 46 -6.09 15.53 -1.41
CA PHE A 46 -6.86 14.53 -2.17
C PHE A 46 -8.36 14.80 -2.03
N GLU A 47 -9.05 14.83 -3.15
CA GLU A 47 -10.50 15.08 -3.21
C GLU A 47 -11.30 13.83 -3.60
N LYS A 48 -10.62 12.83 -4.19
CA LYS A 48 -11.22 11.58 -4.63
C LYS A 48 -10.48 10.38 -4.06
N VAL A 49 -11.25 9.37 -3.63
CA VAL A 49 -10.73 8.06 -3.24
C VAL A 49 -11.42 6.96 -4.05
N ILE A 50 -10.61 5.99 -4.51
CA ILE A 50 -11.09 4.76 -5.15
C ILE A 50 -10.74 3.60 -4.23
N PHE A 51 -11.74 2.87 -3.77
CA PHE A 51 -11.55 1.65 -3.01
C PHE A 51 -11.54 0.44 -3.94
N ILE A 52 -10.44 -0.33 -3.90
CA ILE A 52 -10.36 -1.62 -4.59
C ILE A 52 -10.87 -2.67 -3.62
N ILE A 53 -12.01 -3.25 -3.91
CA ILE A 53 -12.70 -4.25 -3.07
C ILE A 53 -13.07 -5.47 -3.90
N LYS A 54 -13.62 -6.49 -3.25
CA LYS A 54 -14.34 -7.56 -3.93
C LYS A 54 -15.80 -7.16 -4.12
N LYS A 55 -16.38 -7.50 -5.27
CA LYS A 55 -17.76 -7.10 -5.58
C LYS A 55 -18.77 -7.57 -4.54
N GLU A 56 -18.63 -8.80 -4.05
CA GLU A 56 -19.50 -9.39 -3.03
C GLU A 56 -19.43 -8.70 -1.66
N GLN A 57 -18.49 -7.77 -1.46
CA GLN A 57 -18.31 -7.07 -0.19
C GLN A 57 -18.72 -5.60 -0.25
N GLU A 58 -19.24 -5.15 -1.39
CA GLU A 58 -19.53 -3.74 -1.62
C GLU A 58 -20.50 -3.16 -0.59
N ASP A 59 -21.66 -3.82 -0.35
CA ASP A 59 -22.67 -3.31 0.57
C ASP A 59 -22.12 -3.16 1.98
N LEU A 60 -21.42 -4.20 2.48
CA LEU A 60 -20.79 -4.17 3.80
C LEU A 60 -19.70 -3.09 3.89
N PHE A 61 -18.92 -2.91 2.84
CA PHE A 61 -17.85 -1.91 2.82
C PHE A 61 -18.42 -0.48 2.74
N ARG A 62 -19.51 -0.27 1.97
CA ARG A 62 -20.22 1.00 1.93
C ARG A 62 -20.74 1.39 3.31
N GLU A 63 -21.46 0.50 3.99
CA GLU A 63 -21.98 0.73 5.33
C GLU A 63 -20.87 1.03 6.34
N ALA A 64 -19.79 0.25 6.32
CA ALA A 64 -18.69 0.38 7.28
C ALA A 64 -17.81 1.62 7.08
N VAL A 65 -17.57 2.01 5.82
CA VAL A 65 -16.57 3.03 5.45
C VAL A 65 -17.11 4.03 4.42
N GLY A 66 -17.59 3.53 3.28
CA GLY A 66 -17.82 4.32 2.09
C GLY A 66 -18.84 5.43 2.25
N ASP A 67 -19.98 5.16 2.89
CA ASP A 67 -21.06 6.14 3.08
C ASP A 67 -20.59 7.31 3.96
N ARG A 68 -19.83 6.99 5.01
CA ARG A 68 -19.22 8.02 5.89
C ARG A 68 -18.19 8.87 5.15
N VAL A 69 -17.32 8.25 4.36
CA VAL A 69 -16.27 8.95 3.62
C VAL A 69 -16.87 9.82 2.50
N SER A 70 -17.97 9.38 1.89
CA SER A 70 -18.64 10.11 0.81
C SER A 70 -19.17 11.50 1.22
N GLU A 71 -19.34 11.75 2.51
CA GLU A 71 -19.69 13.09 3.02
C GLU A 71 -18.54 14.09 2.90
N TYR A 72 -17.29 13.61 2.70
CA TYR A 72 -16.07 14.42 2.75
C TYR A 72 -15.23 14.36 1.49
N MET A 73 -15.31 13.29 0.72
CA MET A 73 -14.55 13.05 -0.51
C MET A 73 -15.42 12.37 -1.56
N GLU A 74 -15.07 12.54 -2.85
CA GLU A 74 -15.65 11.72 -3.91
C GLU A 74 -15.20 10.27 -3.73
N VAL A 75 -16.16 9.34 -3.62
CA VAL A 75 -15.92 7.91 -3.44
C VAL A 75 -16.29 7.14 -4.69
N SER A 76 -15.41 6.26 -5.11
CA SER A 76 -15.63 5.30 -6.19
C SER A 76 -15.14 3.90 -5.77
N TYR A 77 -15.68 2.86 -6.42
CA TYR A 77 -15.32 1.47 -6.14
C TYR A 77 -14.82 0.78 -7.39
N ALA A 78 -13.65 0.14 -7.31
CA ALA A 78 -13.13 -0.75 -8.32
C ALA A 78 -13.15 -2.18 -7.78
N TYR A 79 -13.38 -3.16 -8.66
CA TYR A 79 -13.54 -4.55 -8.23
C TYR A 79 -12.37 -5.39 -8.75
N GLN A 80 -11.60 -5.95 -7.83
CA GLN A 80 -10.57 -6.92 -8.17
C GLN A 80 -11.21 -8.31 -8.36
N GLU A 81 -11.58 -8.61 -9.60
CA GLU A 81 -12.21 -9.88 -9.96
C GLU A 81 -11.20 -10.84 -10.58
N ILE A 82 -11.18 -12.08 -10.08
CA ILE A 82 -10.22 -13.10 -10.53
C ILE A 82 -10.34 -13.43 -12.02
N ASN A 83 -11.54 -13.23 -12.60
CA ASN A 83 -11.83 -13.47 -14.01
C ASN A 83 -11.44 -12.30 -14.92
N ASN A 84 -11.04 -11.16 -14.35
CA ASN A 84 -10.59 -10.00 -15.12
C ASN A 84 -9.14 -10.20 -15.57
N ILE A 85 -8.95 -11.05 -16.58
CA ILE A 85 -7.66 -11.40 -17.17
C ILE A 85 -7.70 -11.22 -18.69
N PRO A 86 -6.54 -11.02 -19.34
CA PRO A 86 -6.46 -10.84 -20.78
C PRO A 86 -7.07 -12.01 -21.57
N ALA A 87 -7.60 -11.70 -22.76
CA ALA A 87 -8.12 -12.71 -23.68
C ALA A 87 -7.06 -13.78 -24.01
N GLY A 88 -7.48 -15.04 -24.10
CA GLY A 88 -6.60 -16.18 -24.37
C GLY A 88 -6.08 -16.88 -23.13
N PHE A 89 -6.29 -16.34 -21.92
CA PHE A 89 -5.98 -17.00 -20.66
C PHE A 89 -7.25 -17.51 -19.99
N GLN A 90 -7.08 -18.51 -19.14
CA GLN A 90 -8.15 -19.08 -18.32
C GLN A 90 -7.73 -19.11 -16.85
N VAL A 91 -8.67 -18.82 -15.96
CA VAL A 91 -8.45 -18.98 -14.52
C VAL A 91 -8.37 -20.47 -14.21
N PRO A 92 -7.30 -20.95 -13.54
CA PRO A 92 -7.19 -22.34 -13.12
C PRO A 92 -8.38 -22.77 -12.26
N GLU A 93 -8.89 -23.98 -12.50
CA GLU A 93 -9.96 -24.54 -11.68
C GLU A 93 -9.55 -24.59 -10.20
N GLY A 94 -10.41 -24.12 -9.32
CA GLY A 94 -10.15 -24.05 -7.87
C GLY A 94 -9.24 -22.90 -7.41
N ARG A 95 -8.75 -22.03 -8.30
CA ARG A 95 -8.02 -20.85 -7.88
C ARG A 95 -8.96 -19.85 -7.21
N VAL A 96 -8.65 -19.49 -5.96
CA VAL A 96 -9.35 -18.45 -5.18
C VAL A 96 -8.47 -17.24 -4.88
N LYS A 97 -7.16 -17.36 -5.09
CA LYS A 97 -6.20 -16.29 -4.80
C LYS A 97 -6.25 -15.23 -5.90
N PRO A 98 -6.39 -13.93 -5.55
CA PRO A 98 -6.28 -12.82 -6.51
C PRO A 98 -4.91 -12.81 -7.21
N TRP A 99 -4.82 -12.05 -8.31
CA TRP A 99 -3.61 -12.00 -9.14
C TRP A 99 -2.52 -11.04 -8.61
N GLY A 100 -2.66 -10.49 -7.43
CA GLY A 100 -1.67 -9.64 -6.78
C GLY A 100 -1.97 -8.13 -6.88
N THR A 101 -1.03 -7.32 -6.36
CA THR A 101 -1.23 -5.88 -6.18
C THR A 101 -1.22 -5.07 -7.48
N ALA A 102 -0.45 -5.49 -8.48
CA ALA A 102 -0.51 -4.85 -9.81
C ALA A 102 -1.89 -5.04 -10.45
N HIS A 103 -2.44 -6.26 -10.39
CA HIS A 103 -3.79 -6.51 -10.89
C HIS A 103 -4.86 -5.77 -10.08
N ALA A 104 -4.68 -5.60 -8.78
CA ALA A 104 -5.57 -4.77 -7.97
C ALA A 104 -5.62 -3.33 -8.51
N VAL A 105 -4.46 -2.72 -8.69
CA VAL A 105 -4.35 -1.36 -9.23
C VAL A 105 -4.88 -1.26 -10.67
N TYR A 106 -4.65 -2.27 -11.49
CA TYR A 106 -5.18 -2.34 -12.85
C TYR A 106 -6.73 -2.30 -12.90
N SER A 107 -7.41 -2.82 -11.86
CA SER A 107 -8.88 -2.75 -11.81
C SER A 107 -9.44 -1.31 -11.76
N CYS A 108 -8.59 -0.31 -11.49
CA CYS A 108 -8.95 1.11 -11.51
C CYS A 108 -8.72 1.80 -12.87
N LYS A 109 -8.26 1.09 -13.90
CA LYS A 109 -7.77 1.67 -15.17
C LYS A 109 -8.71 2.69 -15.79
N ASP A 110 -9.99 2.37 -15.87
CA ASP A 110 -11.00 3.22 -16.52
C ASP A 110 -11.50 4.35 -15.60
N MET A 111 -11.04 4.42 -14.34
CA MET A 111 -11.48 5.37 -13.33
C MET A 111 -10.40 6.42 -13.02
N ILE A 112 -9.18 6.22 -13.53
CA ILE A 112 -8.00 7.07 -13.29
C ILE A 112 -7.59 7.72 -14.61
N ASP A 113 -7.55 9.04 -14.61
CA ASP A 113 -7.20 9.84 -15.78
C ASP A 113 -6.07 10.85 -15.52
N GLY A 114 -5.40 10.74 -14.36
CA GLY A 114 -4.31 11.59 -13.90
C GLY A 114 -3.37 10.88 -12.92
N PRO A 115 -2.56 11.63 -12.15
CA PRO A 115 -1.70 11.06 -11.13
C PRO A 115 -2.52 10.46 -9.98
N PHE A 116 -1.94 9.46 -9.29
CA PHE A 116 -2.62 8.82 -8.16
C PHE A 116 -1.64 8.21 -7.16
N ALA A 117 -2.05 8.13 -5.90
CA ALA A 117 -1.35 7.42 -4.86
C ALA A 117 -2.03 6.08 -4.57
N VAL A 118 -1.24 5.06 -4.22
CA VAL A 118 -1.72 3.72 -3.84
C VAL A 118 -1.28 3.42 -2.42
N ILE A 119 -2.20 2.94 -1.58
CA ILE A 119 -1.93 2.49 -0.21
C ILE A 119 -2.66 1.20 0.13
N ASN A 120 -2.22 0.53 1.19
CA ASN A 120 -2.96 -0.58 1.80
C ASN A 120 -4.07 -0.05 2.72
N ALA A 121 -5.14 -0.80 2.85
CA ALA A 121 -6.31 -0.44 3.67
C ALA A 121 -6.09 -0.62 5.17
N ASP A 122 -5.15 -1.47 5.59
CA ASP A 122 -4.91 -1.88 6.97
C ASP A 122 -3.66 -1.25 7.61
N ASP A 123 -3.08 -0.25 6.92
CA ASP A 123 -1.88 0.47 7.35
C ASP A 123 -2.19 1.93 7.70
N TYR A 124 -1.57 2.41 8.79
CA TYR A 124 -1.48 3.83 9.12
C TYR A 124 -0.14 4.38 8.66
N TYR A 125 -0.18 5.36 7.79
CA TYR A 125 1.00 5.91 7.13
C TYR A 125 1.56 7.19 7.74
N GLY A 126 0.73 7.92 8.49
CA GLY A 126 1.09 9.21 9.07
C GLY A 126 0.78 10.40 8.17
N ARG A 127 0.75 11.55 8.81
CA ARG A 127 0.31 12.81 8.17
C ARG A 127 1.31 13.33 7.14
N GLU A 128 2.61 13.28 7.48
CA GLU A 128 3.68 13.80 6.63
C GLU A 128 3.75 13.02 5.31
N ALA A 129 3.60 11.70 5.38
CA ALA A 129 3.63 10.83 4.22
C ALA A 129 2.60 11.22 3.15
N PHE A 130 1.37 11.55 3.55
CA PHE A 130 0.33 12.00 2.61
C PHE A 130 0.63 13.38 2.01
N GLN A 131 1.21 14.30 2.78
CA GLN A 131 1.61 15.60 2.26
C GLN A 131 2.73 15.47 1.22
N LEU A 132 3.77 14.70 1.55
CA LEU A 132 4.91 14.47 0.66
C LEU A 132 4.47 13.88 -0.68
N ILE A 133 3.67 12.81 -0.65
CA ILE A 133 3.25 12.15 -1.89
C ILE A 133 2.29 13.00 -2.71
N TYR A 134 1.38 13.76 -2.07
CA TYR A 134 0.48 14.67 -2.74
C TYR A 134 1.25 15.79 -3.46
N ASP A 135 2.21 16.41 -2.77
CA ASP A 135 3.01 17.51 -3.34
C ASP A 135 3.84 17.05 -4.53
N TYR A 136 4.43 15.85 -4.44
CA TYR A 136 5.15 15.26 -5.56
C TYR A 136 4.24 15.03 -6.76
N LEU A 137 3.12 14.34 -6.56
CA LEU A 137 2.16 14.02 -7.63
C LEU A 137 1.52 15.25 -8.27
N ASN A 138 1.42 16.35 -7.52
CA ASN A 138 0.86 17.60 -8.01
C ASN A 138 1.90 18.50 -8.71
N SER A 139 3.19 18.14 -8.70
CA SER A 139 4.27 18.96 -9.24
C SER A 139 5.15 18.27 -10.28
N HIS A 140 4.98 16.95 -10.49
CA HIS A 140 5.79 16.18 -11.43
C HIS A 140 4.90 15.51 -12.48
N GLU A 141 5.36 15.52 -13.71
CA GLU A 141 4.76 14.83 -14.86
C GLU A 141 5.83 13.96 -15.53
N ASP A 142 5.37 12.94 -16.27
CA ASP A 142 6.25 12.14 -17.11
C ASP A 142 6.90 13.03 -18.20
N ASP A 143 8.16 12.77 -18.48
CA ASP A 143 8.93 13.41 -19.55
C ASP A 143 9.50 12.35 -20.50
N ASP A 144 10.83 12.25 -20.63
CA ASP A 144 11.51 11.16 -21.34
C ASP A 144 11.43 9.82 -20.59
N LYS A 145 11.07 9.88 -19.29
CA LYS A 145 10.82 8.73 -18.42
C LYS A 145 9.53 8.90 -17.63
N PHE A 146 9.01 7.80 -17.12
CA PHE A 146 7.95 7.81 -16.14
C PHE A 146 8.48 8.33 -14.80
N ARG A 147 7.80 9.33 -14.21
CA ARG A 147 8.18 9.97 -12.95
C ARG A 147 7.31 9.47 -11.81
N TYR A 148 7.73 8.36 -11.20
CA TYR A 148 7.05 7.74 -10.08
C TYR A 148 7.68 8.14 -8.75
N THR A 149 7.00 7.83 -7.68
CA THR A 149 7.48 8.06 -6.32
C THR A 149 7.00 7.00 -5.35
N MET A 150 7.68 6.90 -4.23
CA MET A 150 7.23 6.14 -3.07
C MET A 150 7.59 6.86 -1.79
N VAL A 151 6.84 6.60 -0.72
CA VAL A 151 7.21 7.05 0.61
C VAL A 151 8.06 5.99 1.29
N GLY A 152 9.29 6.37 1.65
CA GLY A 152 10.23 5.55 2.40
C GLY A 152 10.15 5.86 3.90
N TYR A 153 10.15 4.81 4.71
CA TYR A 153 10.13 4.89 6.16
C TYR A 153 11.44 4.38 6.74
N LYS A 154 11.83 4.89 7.92
CA LYS A 154 12.90 4.28 8.70
C LYS A 154 12.47 2.92 9.21
N LEU A 155 13.33 1.91 9.09
CA LEU A 155 13.05 0.55 9.51
C LEU A 155 12.58 0.48 10.97
N CYS A 156 13.27 1.19 11.89
CA CYS A 156 12.92 1.23 13.31
C CYS A 156 11.48 1.74 13.58
N ASN A 157 10.91 2.50 12.65
CA ASN A 157 9.52 2.99 12.73
C ASN A 157 8.49 2.00 12.19
N THR A 158 8.89 0.81 11.73
CA THR A 158 8.01 -0.15 11.03
C THR A 158 8.05 -1.57 11.58
N VAL A 159 8.87 -1.84 12.59
CA VAL A 159 8.94 -3.14 13.28
C VAL A 159 7.98 -3.20 14.46
N THR A 160 7.66 -4.41 14.90
CA THR A 160 6.83 -4.69 16.08
C THR A 160 7.60 -5.51 17.11
N GLU A 161 7.25 -5.38 18.39
CA GLU A 161 7.76 -6.21 19.48
C GLU A 161 7.12 -7.61 19.52
N ASN A 162 6.06 -7.84 18.75
CA ASN A 162 5.23 -9.05 18.86
C ASN A 162 5.63 -10.15 17.86
N GLY A 163 6.72 -9.97 17.11
CA GLY A 163 7.21 -10.96 16.15
C GLY A 163 7.90 -10.34 14.95
N TYR A 164 8.00 -11.09 13.88
CA TYR A 164 8.67 -10.65 12.67
C TYR A 164 7.71 -9.93 11.71
N VAL A 165 8.28 -9.08 10.86
CA VAL A 165 7.59 -8.37 9.79
C VAL A 165 8.28 -8.64 8.44
N SER A 166 7.55 -8.42 7.34
CA SER A 166 8.12 -8.38 5.99
C SER A 166 8.22 -6.94 5.51
N ARG A 167 9.35 -6.54 4.91
CA ARG A 167 9.58 -5.18 4.39
C ARG A 167 10.38 -5.22 3.10
N GLY A 168 10.01 -4.35 2.17
CA GLY A 168 10.83 -4.06 1.01
C GLY A 168 11.98 -3.12 1.40
N VAL A 169 13.18 -3.66 1.59
CA VAL A 169 14.39 -2.88 1.87
C VAL A 169 14.82 -2.18 0.59
N CYS A 170 14.91 -0.84 0.65
CA CYS A 170 15.18 0.01 -0.49
C CYS A 170 16.68 0.30 -0.65
N GLU A 171 17.16 0.20 -1.88
CA GLU A 171 18.46 0.70 -2.30
C GLU A 171 18.26 2.00 -3.09
N MET A 172 19.00 3.04 -2.76
CA MET A 172 18.86 4.38 -3.36
C MET A 172 20.19 4.87 -3.91
N ASN A 173 20.11 5.67 -5.01
CA ASN A 173 21.26 6.42 -5.50
C ASN A 173 21.48 7.71 -4.68
N GLU A 174 22.56 8.44 -4.98
CA GLU A 174 22.90 9.72 -4.32
C GLU A 174 21.83 10.81 -4.53
N ALA A 175 21.04 10.73 -5.60
CA ALA A 175 19.94 11.65 -5.89
C ALA A 175 18.68 11.35 -5.07
N GLY A 176 18.65 10.26 -4.28
CA GLY A 176 17.46 9.82 -3.52
C GLY A 176 16.45 9.07 -4.36
N GLU A 177 16.83 8.56 -5.51
CA GLU A 177 15.97 7.73 -6.36
C GLU A 177 16.18 6.25 -6.04
N LEU A 178 15.11 5.48 -6.09
CA LEU A 178 15.13 4.03 -5.92
C LEU A 178 15.88 3.37 -7.08
N ILE A 179 16.87 2.53 -6.76
CA ILE A 179 17.59 1.69 -7.73
C ILE A 179 17.30 0.21 -7.55
N GLY A 180 16.77 -0.18 -6.40
CA GLY A 180 16.38 -1.54 -6.10
C GLY A 180 15.51 -1.62 -4.86
N ILE A 181 14.69 -2.67 -4.81
CA ILE A 181 13.89 -3.00 -3.63
C ILE A 181 13.94 -4.51 -3.43
N ARG A 182 14.31 -4.92 -2.22
CA ARG A 182 14.39 -6.34 -1.88
C ARG A 182 13.47 -6.68 -0.72
N GLU A 183 12.49 -7.53 -0.98
CA GLU A 183 11.61 -8.03 0.06
C GLU A 183 12.38 -8.92 1.02
N ARG A 184 12.37 -8.54 2.31
CA ARG A 184 12.87 -9.36 3.42
C ARG A 184 11.68 -9.86 4.20
N THR A 185 11.43 -11.15 4.13
CA THR A 185 10.20 -11.77 4.64
C THR A 185 10.20 -11.99 6.13
N ARG A 186 11.38 -11.94 6.78
CA ARG A 186 11.52 -12.09 8.22
C ARG A 186 12.53 -11.10 8.79
N ILE A 187 12.03 -9.98 9.28
CA ILE A 187 12.78 -8.93 9.99
C ILE A 187 12.21 -8.86 11.41
N GLU A 188 13.06 -8.86 12.44
CA GLU A 188 12.62 -8.76 13.83
C GLU A 188 13.69 -8.09 14.70
N HIS A 189 13.32 -7.71 15.91
CA HIS A 189 14.27 -7.34 16.94
C HIS A 189 15.12 -8.56 17.30
N HIS A 190 16.44 -8.42 17.24
CA HIS A 190 17.43 -9.46 17.53
C HIS A 190 18.49 -8.90 18.45
N GLU A 191 19.30 -9.73 19.09
CA GLU A 191 20.25 -9.43 20.19
C GLU A 191 20.83 -8.00 20.25
N ASN A 192 21.23 -7.43 19.12
CA ASN A 192 21.92 -6.14 19.02
C ASN A 192 21.23 -5.13 18.06
N GLY A 193 19.90 -5.19 17.92
CA GLY A 193 19.15 -4.27 17.07
C GLY A 193 18.17 -4.99 16.14
N ILE A 194 17.97 -4.48 14.93
CA ILE A 194 17.06 -5.06 13.94
C ILE A 194 17.86 -5.93 12.98
N ALA A 195 17.40 -7.16 12.73
CA ALA A 195 18.06 -8.07 11.79
C ALA A 195 17.04 -8.87 10.97
N PHE A 196 17.49 -9.41 9.83
CA PHE A 196 16.70 -10.32 9.02
C PHE A 196 17.39 -11.66 8.83
N THR A 197 16.59 -12.68 8.53
CA THR A 197 17.04 -14.02 8.14
C THR A 197 16.37 -14.44 6.85
N GLU A 198 17.10 -15.23 6.04
CA GLU A 198 16.57 -15.85 4.80
C GLU A 198 16.63 -17.40 4.88
N ASP A 199 17.05 -17.95 6.03
CA ASP A 199 17.28 -19.38 6.28
C ASP A 199 16.64 -19.84 7.60
N ASP A 200 15.42 -19.35 7.88
CA ASP A 200 14.62 -19.70 9.06
C ASP A 200 15.32 -19.44 10.41
N GLY A 201 16.25 -18.49 10.45
CA GLY A 201 16.95 -18.09 11.68
C GLY A 201 18.29 -18.77 11.90
N ALA A 202 18.81 -19.53 10.91
CA ALA A 202 20.13 -20.12 11.01
C ALA A 202 21.25 -19.06 10.91
N THR A 203 21.04 -18.02 10.09
CA THR A 203 21.90 -16.85 10.02
C THR A 203 21.11 -15.55 10.09
N TRP A 204 21.72 -14.53 10.71
CA TRP A 204 21.10 -13.21 10.86
C TRP A 204 22.01 -12.12 10.29
N THR A 205 21.40 -11.23 9.51
CA THR A 205 22.09 -10.05 8.96
C THR A 205 21.48 -8.79 9.58
N HIS A 206 22.33 -7.98 10.20
CA HIS A 206 21.93 -6.72 10.82
C HIS A 206 21.48 -5.71 9.78
N LEU A 207 20.47 -4.92 10.12
CA LEU A 207 20.00 -3.75 9.39
C LEU A 207 20.03 -2.53 10.30
N ASP A 208 20.55 -1.43 9.78
CA ASP A 208 20.56 -0.16 10.51
C ASP A 208 19.12 0.33 10.76
N ASP A 209 18.90 0.96 11.90
CA ASP A 209 17.61 1.54 12.30
C ASP A 209 17.07 2.53 11.25
N ASP A 210 17.97 3.28 10.60
CA ASP A 210 17.66 4.27 9.57
C ASP A 210 17.54 3.67 8.16
N THR A 211 17.68 2.35 8.00
CA THR A 211 17.46 1.67 6.73
C THR A 211 16.10 2.06 6.15
N THR A 212 16.09 2.52 4.91
CA THR A 212 14.85 2.92 4.24
C THR A 212 14.09 1.69 3.77
N VAL A 213 12.81 1.60 4.14
CA VAL A 213 11.92 0.51 3.74
C VAL A 213 10.64 1.02 3.10
N SER A 214 10.08 0.23 2.20
CA SER A 214 8.77 0.43 1.60
C SER A 214 7.68 -0.15 2.49
N MET A 215 6.63 0.66 2.68
CA MET A 215 5.37 0.26 3.30
C MET A 215 4.21 0.22 2.28
N ASN A 216 4.54 0.07 1.01
CA ASN A 216 3.57 -0.02 -0.09
C ASN A 216 2.76 1.28 -0.33
N MET A 217 3.34 2.44 -0.01
CA MET A 217 2.80 3.74 -0.35
C MET A 217 3.49 4.27 -1.60
N TRP A 218 2.80 4.20 -2.73
CA TRP A 218 3.33 4.52 -4.05
C TRP A 218 2.58 5.68 -4.70
N GLY A 219 3.28 6.47 -5.49
CA GLY A 219 2.71 7.52 -6.33
C GLY A 219 3.08 7.31 -7.79
N PHE A 220 2.08 7.39 -8.66
CA PHE A 220 2.22 7.11 -10.09
C PHE A 220 1.54 8.18 -10.95
N SER A 221 2.06 8.37 -12.14
CA SER A 221 1.27 8.88 -13.26
C SER A 221 0.38 7.76 -13.83
N LYS A 222 -0.54 8.11 -14.70
CA LYS A 222 -1.41 7.13 -15.36
C LYS A 222 -0.65 6.06 -16.13
N SER A 223 0.57 6.34 -16.59
CA SER A 223 1.38 5.44 -17.43
C SER A 223 1.61 4.05 -16.82
N ILE A 224 1.65 3.93 -15.48
CA ILE A 224 1.81 2.63 -14.81
C ILE A 224 0.67 1.65 -15.16
N LEU A 225 -0.56 2.14 -15.39
CA LEU A 225 -1.71 1.29 -15.73
C LEU A 225 -1.53 0.64 -17.10
N ASP A 226 -0.98 1.37 -18.06
CA ASP A 226 -0.66 0.86 -19.39
C ASP A 226 0.49 -0.16 -19.33
N GLU A 227 1.48 0.07 -18.49
CA GLU A 227 2.62 -0.86 -18.29
C GLU A 227 2.18 -2.15 -17.57
N ILE A 228 1.28 -2.05 -16.57
CA ILE A 228 0.67 -3.23 -15.94
C ILE A 228 -0.09 -4.05 -16.99
N GLU A 229 -0.91 -3.39 -17.83
CA GLU A 229 -1.68 -4.07 -18.88
C GLU A 229 -0.77 -4.80 -19.87
N LYS A 230 0.28 -4.15 -20.34
CA LYS A 230 1.25 -4.74 -21.29
C LYS A 230 2.00 -5.93 -20.68
N GLY A 231 2.40 -5.86 -19.42
CA GLY A 231 3.16 -6.90 -18.74
C GLY A 231 2.32 -8.10 -18.27
N PHE A 232 1.00 -7.92 -18.09
CA PHE A 232 0.14 -8.93 -17.49
C PHE A 232 0.07 -10.25 -18.30
N PRO A 233 -0.02 -10.27 -19.65
CA PRO A 233 0.05 -11.52 -20.42
C PRO A 233 1.34 -12.31 -20.18
N ALA A 234 2.50 -11.65 -20.24
CA ALA A 234 3.79 -12.32 -20.01
C ALA A 234 3.91 -12.88 -18.58
N PHE A 235 3.41 -12.14 -17.59
CA PHE A 235 3.31 -12.65 -16.23
C PHE A 235 2.44 -13.91 -16.15
N LEU A 236 1.26 -13.93 -16.79
CA LEU A 236 0.37 -15.09 -16.80
C LEU A 236 0.99 -16.29 -17.50
N GLU A 237 1.66 -16.10 -18.63
CA GLU A 237 2.35 -17.19 -19.36
C GLU A 237 3.37 -17.92 -18.49
N LYS A 238 4.14 -17.18 -17.69
CA LYS A 238 5.12 -17.72 -16.75
C LYS A 238 4.45 -18.27 -15.49
N GLY A 239 3.65 -17.45 -14.82
CA GLY A 239 3.07 -17.75 -13.53
C GLY A 239 2.13 -18.95 -13.53
N LEU A 240 1.35 -19.14 -14.62
CA LEU A 240 0.46 -20.29 -14.76
C LEU A 240 1.22 -21.59 -14.97
N LYS A 241 2.44 -21.56 -15.50
CA LYS A 241 3.31 -22.75 -15.63
C LYS A 241 4.00 -23.09 -14.31
N GLU A 242 4.47 -22.09 -13.58
CA GLU A 242 5.28 -22.27 -12.37
C GLU A 242 4.42 -22.51 -11.13
N ASN A 243 3.35 -21.71 -10.93
CA ASN A 243 2.51 -21.79 -9.75
C ASN A 243 1.07 -21.31 -10.06
N PRO A 244 0.28 -22.10 -10.78
CA PRO A 244 -1.04 -21.69 -11.27
C PRO A 244 -2.01 -21.25 -10.18
N MET A 245 -1.88 -21.82 -8.96
CA MET A 245 -2.82 -21.56 -7.86
C MET A 245 -2.44 -20.35 -7.01
N LYS A 246 -1.15 -19.90 -7.04
CA LYS A 246 -0.66 -18.89 -6.08
C LYS A 246 0.19 -17.78 -6.69
N CYS A 247 0.51 -17.82 -8.02
CA CYS A 247 1.29 -16.74 -8.65
C CYS A 247 0.59 -15.40 -8.46
N GLU A 248 1.37 -14.35 -8.20
CA GLU A 248 0.89 -12.98 -7.99
C GLU A 248 1.71 -11.99 -8.79
N TYR A 249 1.04 -11.09 -9.49
CA TYR A 249 1.62 -9.97 -10.20
C TYR A 249 1.75 -8.80 -9.25
N TYR A 250 2.95 -8.59 -8.74
CA TYR A 250 3.23 -7.59 -7.74
C TYR A 250 3.52 -6.22 -8.35
N LEU A 251 2.94 -5.16 -7.80
CA LEU A 251 3.18 -3.78 -8.21
C LEU A 251 4.67 -3.38 -8.12
N PRO A 252 5.40 -3.69 -7.02
CA PRO A 252 6.84 -3.43 -6.96
C PRO A 252 7.64 -4.18 -8.04
N GLY A 253 7.17 -5.34 -8.50
CA GLY A 253 7.80 -6.07 -9.61
C GLY A 253 7.74 -5.29 -10.92
N VAL A 254 6.57 -4.76 -11.27
CA VAL A 254 6.40 -3.90 -12.46
C VAL A 254 7.32 -2.68 -12.39
N VAL A 255 7.39 -2.04 -11.22
CA VAL A 255 8.29 -0.91 -11.02
C VAL A 255 9.76 -1.31 -11.21
N SER A 256 10.18 -2.45 -10.65
CA SER A 256 11.55 -2.96 -10.77
C SER A 256 11.93 -3.24 -12.23
N ASP A 257 11.01 -3.80 -13.02
CA ASP A 257 11.23 -4.06 -14.45
C ASP A 257 11.45 -2.74 -15.20
N LEU A 258 10.62 -1.73 -14.96
CA LEU A 258 10.74 -0.40 -15.58
C LEU A 258 12.03 0.34 -15.18
N LEU A 259 12.48 0.18 -13.92
CA LEU A 259 13.77 0.71 -13.45
C LEU A 259 14.93 0.01 -14.18
N GLY A 260 14.88 -1.33 -14.28
CA GLY A 260 15.89 -2.13 -14.99
C GLY A 260 15.98 -1.79 -16.47
N GLU A 261 14.87 -1.46 -17.11
CA GLU A 261 14.78 -0.99 -18.50
C GLU A 261 15.13 0.50 -18.66
N ASN A 262 15.43 1.22 -17.60
CA ASN A 262 15.71 2.66 -17.58
C ASN A 262 14.56 3.54 -18.15
N ARG A 263 13.31 3.06 -18.01
CA ARG A 263 12.09 3.73 -18.50
C ARG A 263 11.38 4.54 -17.43
N ALA A 264 11.66 4.29 -16.17
CA ALA A 264 11.11 5.03 -15.04
C ALA A 264 12.20 5.51 -14.09
N THR A 265 11.89 6.54 -13.31
CA THR A 265 12.56 6.88 -12.06
C THR A 265 11.56 6.85 -10.92
N VAL A 266 12.03 6.55 -9.72
CA VAL A 266 11.18 6.55 -8.52
C VAL A 266 11.87 7.39 -7.45
N ALA A 267 11.33 8.58 -7.18
CA ALA A 267 11.80 9.41 -6.06
C ALA A 267 11.37 8.78 -4.73
N VAL A 268 12.30 8.61 -3.80
CA VAL A 268 12.01 8.10 -2.45
C VAL A 268 11.83 9.27 -1.50
N LEU A 269 10.58 9.53 -1.13
CA LEU A 269 10.17 10.58 -0.19
C LEU A 269 10.33 10.08 1.23
N LYS A 270 11.29 10.61 1.97
CA LYS A 270 11.58 10.16 3.34
C LYS A 270 10.60 10.76 4.33
N SER A 271 9.78 9.93 4.98
CA SER A 271 8.91 10.33 6.08
C SER A 271 9.53 10.00 7.43
N ALA A 272 9.36 10.92 8.38
CA ALA A 272 9.70 10.70 9.79
C ALA A 272 8.53 10.06 10.57
N ASP A 273 7.36 9.89 9.96
CA ASP A 273 6.20 9.30 10.59
C ASP A 273 6.47 7.87 11.07
N LYS A 274 5.82 7.51 12.16
CA LYS A 274 5.78 6.12 12.61
C LYS A 274 4.61 5.42 11.92
N TRP A 275 4.93 4.32 11.26
CA TRP A 275 3.92 3.41 10.70
C TRP A 275 3.26 2.60 11.81
N TYR A 276 1.97 2.31 11.68
CA TYR A 276 1.24 1.38 12.52
C TYR A 276 0.38 0.46 11.67
N GLY A 277 0.37 -0.82 12.02
CA GLY A 277 -0.49 -1.83 11.43
C GLY A 277 -0.79 -2.92 12.44
N VAL A 278 -1.83 -3.71 12.21
CA VAL A 278 -2.16 -4.86 13.06
C VAL A 278 -1.69 -6.12 12.32
N THR A 279 -0.42 -6.46 12.46
CA THR A 279 0.14 -7.71 11.91
C THR A 279 -0.26 -8.89 12.80
N TYR A 280 -0.11 -8.71 14.10
CA TYR A 280 -0.50 -9.65 15.15
C TYR A 280 -1.68 -9.08 15.96
N LYS A 281 -2.45 -9.96 16.63
CA LYS A 281 -3.55 -9.49 17.50
C LYS A 281 -3.06 -8.60 18.64
N GLU A 282 -1.85 -8.87 19.10
CA GLU A 282 -1.13 -8.17 20.15
C GLU A 282 -0.73 -6.74 19.74
N ASP A 283 -0.67 -6.43 18.44
CA ASP A 283 -0.39 -5.08 17.94
C ASP A 283 -1.59 -4.13 18.17
N LYS A 284 -2.82 -4.65 18.20
CA LYS A 284 -4.02 -3.83 18.29
C LYS A 284 -4.04 -2.88 19.51
N PRO A 285 -3.73 -3.31 20.74
CA PRO A 285 -3.64 -2.39 21.88
C PRO A 285 -2.63 -1.26 21.66
N VAL A 286 -1.50 -1.54 21.00
CA VAL A 286 -0.46 -0.55 20.67
C VAL A 286 -1.01 0.48 19.69
N VAL A 287 -1.70 0.05 18.64
CA VAL A 287 -2.34 0.92 17.65
C VAL A 287 -3.40 1.80 18.30
N VAL A 288 -4.31 1.22 19.11
CA VAL A 288 -5.35 1.96 19.85
C VAL A 288 -4.74 3.03 20.76
N ALA A 289 -3.69 2.68 21.52
CA ALA A 289 -2.99 3.62 22.38
C ALA A 289 -2.32 4.75 21.59
N ALA A 290 -1.74 4.44 20.41
CA ALA A 290 -1.14 5.43 19.53
C ALA A 290 -2.19 6.40 18.96
N MET A 291 -3.33 5.91 18.46
CA MET A 291 -4.40 6.76 17.93
C MET A 291 -4.98 7.68 19.04
N LYS A 292 -5.16 7.14 20.25
CA LYS A 292 -5.59 7.93 21.42
C LYS A 292 -4.60 9.05 21.73
N ARG A 293 -3.30 8.73 21.85
CA ARG A 293 -2.25 9.70 22.13
C ARG A 293 -2.19 10.80 21.07
N MET A 294 -2.24 10.45 19.77
CA MET A 294 -2.22 11.44 18.69
C MET A 294 -3.41 12.39 18.74
N LYS A 295 -4.59 11.95 19.22
CA LYS A 295 -5.75 12.82 19.48
C LYS A 295 -5.52 13.72 20.70
N GLU A 296 -4.93 13.20 21.77
CA GLU A 296 -4.60 13.96 22.98
C GLU A 296 -3.55 15.05 22.70
N GLU A 297 -2.58 14.76 21.83
CA GLU A 297 -1.54 15.69 21.37
C GLU A 297 -2.06 16.70 20.32
N GLY A 298 -3.32 16.56 19.87
CA GLY A 298 -3.95 17.47 18.90
C GLY A 298 -3.58 17.23 17.45
N LEU A 299 -2.90 16.13 17.13
CA LEU A 299 -2.61 15.74 15.73
C LEU A 299 -3.92 15.45 14.98
N TYR A 300 -4.87 14.82 15.66
CA TYR A 300 -6.22 14.55 15.16
C TYR A 300 -7.28 15.18 16.08
N PRO A 301 -8.44 15.62 15.53
CA PRO A 301 -9.57 16.02 16.34
C PRO A 301 -10.14 14.85 17.15
N LYS A 302 -10.80 15.14 18.28
CA LYS A 302 -11.43 14.09 19.13
C LYS A 302 -12.41 13.23 18.33
N ASN A 303 -13.16 13.86 17.44
CA ASN A 303 -13.96 13.16 16.43
C ASN A 303 -13.40 13.49 15.06
N LEU A 304 -12.87 12.47 14.38
CA LEU A 304 -12.10 12.62 13.14
C LEU A 304 -12.88 13.32 12.02
N TRP A 305 -14.20 13.14 12.00
CA TRP A 305 -15.11 13.60 10.96
C TRP A 305 -16.12 14.65 11.45
N GLU A 306 -15.84 15.35 12.54
CA GLU A 306 -16.65 16.54 12.93
C GLU A 306 -16.30 17.75 12.05
N LYS A 307 -17.36 18.45 11.61
CA LYS A 307 -17.26 19.73 10.90
C LYS A 307 -16.96 20.87 11.86
#